data_f24fa1ff448a22d9df8420e1d070bade
#
_entry.id   f24fa1ff448a22d9df8420e1d070bade
#
_cell.length_a   1.000
_cell.length_b   1.000
_cell.length_c   1.000
_cell.angle_alpha   90.00
_cell.angle_beta   90.00
_cell.angle_gamma   90.00
#
_symmetry.space_group_name_H-M   'P 1'
#
loop_
_entity.id
_entity.type
_entity.pdbx_description
1 polymer ?
#
loop_
_entity_poly.entity_id
_entity_poly.type
_entity_poly.pdbx_seq_one_letter_code
_entity_poly.pdbx_strand_id
1 'polypeptide(L)'
;MIDSELFKEILSIDSTTGKERALSDFLAERLAPGVMPVNCGKLRRLEVGDGTENLFLSWGRPEVVFCTHMDTVPPYIPPSFVREDGSQCPPEEAFEVCGRGSCDAKGQIVAMWSACRKLAAEGCCNFGMLLLSGEETGSWGAKAFAKTGFSAPFLIIGEPTENKMASASKGTKSFDLHFSGEAFHSGYPEYGVSAVELFVDFMEDLRALEIPEDEAFGKTTWNVGLLRSDNPQNILSPSLDCRIYFRTTKAADAFISEWMTRPRERMQVTPRGGDAPARYVTLDGFDSAPVSFGSDAPHLTGFGHKIICGPGTIRVAHRPDESVLVADLEKASDLYVKLYKALTGNNLSHQ
;
A
#
# COMPACT_ATOMS: atom_id res chain seq x y z
N MET A 1 13.19 -13.74 17.52
CA MET A 1 11.86 -14.39 17.42
C MET A 1 10.78 -13.34 17.36
N ILE A 2 9.78 -13.55 16.52
CA ILE A 2 8.57 -12.73 16.40
C ILE A 2 7.68 -12.96 17.64
N ASP A 3 6.97 -11.93 18.06
CA ASP A 3 5.95 -12.02 19.12
C ASP A 3 4.66 -12.61 18.53
N SER A 4 4.55 -13.95 18.56
CA SER A 4 3.44 -14.69 17.95
C SER A 4 2.09 -14.39 18.61
N GLU A 5 2.09 -14.12 19.94
CA GLU A 5 0.84 -13.78 20.63
C GLU A 5 0.38 -12.36 20.23
N LEU A 6 1.28 -11.38 20.18
CA LEU A 6 0.96 -10.06 19.64
C LEU A 6 0.38 -10.19 18.21
N PHE A 7 0.99 -11.05 17.36
CA PHE A 7 0.51 -11.21 15.99
C PHE A 7 -0.91 -11.77 15.94
N LYS A 8 -1.21 -12.79 16.74
CA LYS A 8 -2.56 -13.32 16.90
C LYS A 8 -3.54 -12.26 17.39
N GLU A 9 -3.17 -11.49 18.44
CA GLU A 9 -4.01 -10.45 19.02
C GLU A 9 -4.40 -9.40 17.96
N ILE A 10 -3.42 -8.84 17.24
CA ILE A 10 -3.69 -7.80 16.23
C ILE A 10 -4.45 -8.32 15.01
N LEU A 11 -4.22 -9.57 14.59
CA LEU A 11 -5.00 -10.19 13.51
C LEU A 11 -6.43 -10.49 13.91
N SER A 12 -6.71 -10.70 15.20
CA SER A 12 -8.05 -10.95 15.73
C SER A 12 -8.92 -9.69 15.80
N ILE A 13 -8.36 -8.51 15.59
CA ILE A 13 -9.09 -7.24 15.57
C ILE A 13 -9.41 -6.87 14.12
N ASP A 14 -10.72 -6.69 13.80
CA ASP A 14 -11.14 -6.15 12.49
C ASP A 14 -10.71 -4.67 12.39
N SER A 15 -9.74 -4.41 11.53
CA SER A 15 -9.26 -3.07 11.19
C SER A 15 -9.40 -2.77 9.69
N THR A 16 -10.45 -3.29 9.05
CA THR A 16 -10.78 -2.85 7.70
C THR A 16 -10.92 -1.33 7.67
N THR A 17 -10.44 -0.70 6.58
CA THR A 17 -10.33 0.77 6.50
C THR A 17 -11.55 1.49 7.05
N GLY A 18 -11.34 2.41 7.97
CA GLY A 18 -12.37 3.11 8.74
C GLY A 18 -12.73 2.47 10.10
N LYS A 19 -12.15 1.30 10.44
CA LYS A 19 -12.35 0.60 11.72
C LYS A 19 -11.04 0.43 12.53
N GLU A 20 -9.99 1.16 12.19
CA GLU A 20 -8.65 1.00 12.78
C GLU A 20 -8.61 1.35 14.26
N ARG A 21 -9.62 2.07 14.78
CA ARG A 21 -9.62 2.60 16.15
C ARG A 21 -9.37 1.53 17.21
N ALA A 22 -10.03 0.39 17.10
CA ALA A 22 -9.88 -0.71 18.06
C ALA A 22 -8.44 -1.27 18.04
N LEU A 23 -7.84 -1.40 16.85
CA LEU A 23 -6.46 -1.83 16.71
C LEU A 23 -5.48 -0.78 17.25
N SER A 24 -5.71 0.49 16.95
CA SER A 24 -4.89 1.60 17.44
C SER A 24 -4.92 1.69 18.97
N ASP A 25 -6.09 1.57 19.61
CA ASP A 25 -6.21 1.56 21.06
C ASP A 25 -5.41 0.39 21.67
N PHE A 26 -5.58 -0.82 21.12
CA PHE A 26 -4.82 -1.99 21.54
C PHE A 26 -3.31 -1.81 21.40
N LEU A 27 -2.85 -1.34 20.23
CA LEU A 27 -1.42 -1.13 19.97
C LEU A 27 -0.83 -0.02 20.84
N ALA A 28 -1.57 1.04 21.14
CA ALA A 28 -1.12 2.11 22.01
C ALA A 28 -0.78 1.61 23.44
N GLU A 29 -1.53 0.62 23.94
CA GLU A 29 -1.28 -0.03 25.22
C GLU A 29 -0.17 -1.08 25.11
N ARG A 30 -0.25 -1.95 24.11
CA ARG A 30 0.61 -3.13 23.94
C ARG A 30 2.04 -2.77 23.54
N LEU A 31 2.21 -1.71 22.76
CA LEU A 31 3.52 -1.19 22.32
C LEU A 31 3.98 0.04 23.11
N ALA A 32 3.36 0.31 24.25
CA ALA A 32 3.71 1.49 25.05
C ALA A 32 5.24 1.61 25.23
N PRO A 33 5.82 2.79 25.06
CA PRO A 33 7.29 2.96 25.11
C PRO A 33 7.94 2.49 26.43
N GLY A 34 7.18 2.43 27.52
CA GLY A 34 7.65 1.93 28.81
C GLY A 34 7.94 0.43 28.86
N VAL A 35 7.52 -0.37 27.87
CA VAL A 35 7.88 -1.80 27.77
C VAL A 35 9.26 -2.04 27.16
N MET A 36 9.90 -0.96 26.64
CA MET A 36 11.26 -1.02 26.10
C MET A 36 12.31 -0.72 27.18
N PRO A 37 13.49 -1.33 27.11
CA PRO A 37 14.56 -1.13 28.09
C PRO A 37 15.23 0.27 28.03
N VAL A 38 14.75 1.18 27.19
CA VAL A 38 15.27 2.55 26.99
C VAL A 38 14.26 3.58 27.48
N ASN A 39 14.65 4.42 28.43
CA ASN A 39 13.78 5.37 29.15
C ASN A 39 13.44 6.66 28.37
N CYS A 40 13.67 6.72 27.06
CA CYS A 40 13.44 7.93 26.24
C CYS A 40 12.23 7.81 25.30
N GLY A 41 11.40 6.81 25.49
CA GLY A 41 10.26 6.52 24.61
C GLY A 41 9.08 7.47 24.81
N LYS A 42 8.43 7.85 23.72
CA LYS A 42 7.21 8.66 23.68
C LYS A 42 6.21 8.05 22.71
N LEU A 43 4.93 8.10 23.07
CA LEU A 43 3.80 7.78 22.19
C LEU A 43 3.02 9.05 21.90
N ARG A 44 2.68 9.27 20.64
CA ARG A 44 1.76 10.30 20.18
C ARG A 44 0.62 9.63 19.40
N ARG A 45 -0.60 9.99 19.74
CA ARG A 45 -1.81 9.63 18.99
C ARG A 45 -2.19 10.85 18.16
N LEU A 46 -2.39 10.68 16.88
CA LEU A 46 -2.60 11.76 15.92
C LEU A 46 -3.88 11.49 15.14
N GLU A 47 -4.93 12.26 15.42
CA GLU A 47 -6.21 12.14 14.70
C GLU A 47 -6.03 12.30 13.19
N VAL A 48 -6.66 11.40 12.43
CA VAL A 48 -6.66 11.41 10.96
C VAL A 48 -8.00 11.92 10.42
N GLY A 49 -9.10 11.49 11.02
CA GLY A 49 -10.48 11.81 10.67
C GLY A 49 -11.37 10.58 10.81
N ASP A 50 -12.68 10.78 10.84
CA ASP A 50 -13.69 9.73 10.92
C ASP A 50 -13.48 8.71 12.07
N GLY A 51 -12.88 9.19 13.18
CA GLY A 51 -12.59 8.38 14.36
C GLY A 51 -11.34 7.51 14.24
N THR A 52 -10.56 7.63 13.17
CA THR A 52 -9.28 6.95 13.00
C THR A 52 -8.10 7.82 13.42
N GLU A 53 -6.98 7.21 13.72
CA GLU A 53 -5.77 7.91 14.14
C GLU A 53 -4.50 7.17 13.73
N ASN A 54 -3.39 7.90 13.67
CA ASN A 54 -2.06 7.34 13.57
C ASN A 54 -1.44 7.19 14.95
N LEU A 55 -0.56 6.20 15.10
CA LEU A 55 0.30 6.07 16.27
C LEU A 55 1.74 6.37 15.88
N PHE A 56 2.38 7.26 16.64
CA PHE A 56 3.80 7.53 16.46
C PHE A 56 4.56 7.28 17.77
N LEU A 57 5.32 6.19 17.79
CA LEU A 57 6.22 5.82 18.86
C LEU A 57 7.62 6.32 18.50
N SER A 58 8.32 6.94 19.43
CA SER A 58 9.67 7.44 19.19
C SER A 58 10.56 7.24 20.41
N TRP A 59 11.83 6.93 20.17
CA TRP A 59 12.87 6.79 21.19
C TRP A 59 13.98 7.78 20.84
N GLY A 60 14.20 8.77 21.74
CA GLY A 60 15.11 9.88 21.50
C GLY A 60 14.66 10.79 20.34
N ARG A 61 15.61 11.20 19.49
CA ARG A 61 15.38 11.96 18.25
C ARG A 61 15.52 11.00 17.07
N PRO A 62 14.45 10.51 16.48
CA PRO A 62 14.52 9.52 15.42
C PRO A 62 15.31 10.00 14.20
N GLU A 63 16.31 9.24 13.81
CA GLU A 63 17.02 9.35 12.53
C GLU A 63 16.40 8.42 11.50
N VAL A 64 15.93 7.24 11.95
CA VAL A 64 15.21 6.27 11.12
C VAL A 64 13.83 6.05 11.72
N VAL A 65 12.79 6.11 10.88
CA VAL A 65 11.43 5.76 11.27
C VAL A 65 10.98 4.53 10.48
N PHE A 66 10.54 3.50 11.18
CA PHE A 66 9.85 2.35 10.62
C PHE A 66 8.38 2.71 10.47
N CYS A 67 7.79 2.51 9.31
CA CYS A 67 6.43 2.93 9.00
C CYS A 67 5.66 1.81 8.29
N THR A 68 4.42 1.59 8.70
CA THR A 68 3.48 0.73 7.98
C THR A 68 2.05 1.13 8.36
N HIS A 69 1.03 0.49 7.78
CA HIS A 69 -0.35 0.83 8.04
C HIS A 69 -1.06 -0.20 8.93
N MET A 70 -2.15 0.25 9.58
CA MET A 70 -3.00 -0.54 10.48
C MET A 70 -4.25 -1.06 9.79
N ASP A 71 -4.71 -0.35 8.75
CA ASP A 71 -5.90 -0.74 8.01
C ASP A 71 -5.64 -1.92 7.07
N THR A 72 -6.73 -2.54 6.66
CA THR A 72 -6.75 -3.65 5.71
C THR A 72 -7.93 -3.52 4.76
N VAL A 73 -7.82 -4.11 3.57
CA VAL A 73 -8.99 -4.23 2.68
C VAL A 73 -10.05 -5.16 3.24
N PRO A 74 -11.36 -4.93 2.93
CA PRO A 74 -12.42 -5.89 3.26
C PRO A 74 -12.37 -7.13 2.33
N PRO A 75 -12.96 -8.27 2.72
CA PRO A 75 -13.57 -8.53 4.02
C PRO A 75 -12.53 -8.87 5.11
N TYR A 76 -12.92 -8.68 6.38
CA TYR A 76 -12.15 -9.24 7.49
C TYR A 76 -12.12 -10.77 7.40
N ILE A 77 -10.93 -11.35 7.59
CA ILE A 77 -10.70 -12.80 7.63
C ILE A 77 -9.93 -13.10 8.91
N PRO A 78 -10.50 -13.88 9.84
CA PRO A 78 -9.86 -14.20 11.10
C PRO A 78 -8.55 -14.97 10.91
N PRO A 79 -7.60 -14.87 11.87
CA PRO A 79 -6.31 -15.55 11.75
C PRO A 79 -6.46 -17.06 11.91
N SER A 80 -5.59 -17.79 11.21
CA SER A 80 -5.29 -19.18 11.45
C SER A 80 -3.79 -19.45 11.39
N PHE A 81 -3.32 -20.40 12.17
CA PHE A 81 -1.91 -20.73 12.33
C PHE A 81 -1.71 -22.17 11.90
N VAL A 82 -0.81 -22.40 10.97
CA VAL A 82 -0.60 -23.72 10.38
C VAL A 82 0.88 -24.14 10.41
N ARG A 83 1.12 -25.43 10.62
CA ARG A 83 2.44 -26.04 10.44
C ARG A 83 2.74 -26.23 8.97
N GLU A 84 3.95 -26.63 8.66
CA GLU A 84 4.42 -26.92 7.30
C GLU A 84 3.58 -28.01 6.59
N ASP A 85 3.00 -28.94 7.34
CA ASP A 85 2.10 -29.98 6.83
C ASP A 85 0.65 -29.51 6.61
N GLY A 86 0.36 -28.23 6.90
CA GLY A 86 -0.97 -27.62 6.79
C GLY A 86 -1.87 -27.88 7.99
N SER A 87 -1.44 -28.58 9.03
CA SER A 87 -2.23 -28.80 10.25
C SER A 87 -2.30 -27.54 11.11
N GLN A 88 -3.45 -27.31 11.76
CA GLN A 88 -3.64 -26.21 12.69
C GLN A 88 -2.72 -26.37 13.92
N CYS A 89 -2.22 -25.25 14.45
CA CYS A 89 -1.34 -25.24 15.59
C CYS A 89 -1.52 -23.98 16.45
N PRO A 90 -0.94 -23.94 17.66
CA PRO A 90 -0.78 -22.70 18.42
C PRO A 90 0.13 -21.71 17.69
N PRO A 91 -0.02 -20.39 17.93
CA PRO A 91 0.74 -19.35 17.24
C PRO A 91 2.26 -19.50 17.30
N GLU A 92 2.79 -19.99 18.41
CA GLU A 92 4.22 -20.18 18.65
C GLU A 92 4.84 -21.34 17.84
N GLU A 93 4.01 -22.24 17.30
CA GLU A 93 4.43 -23.37 16.48
C GLU A 93 4.17 -23.15 14.99
N ALA A 94 3.66 -21.96 14.62
CA ALA A 94 3.25 -21.70 13.25
C ALA A 94 4.43 -21.62 12.29
N PHE A 95 4.32 -22.31 11.18
CA PHE A 95 5.15 -22.14 10.00
C PHE A 95 4.62 -20.99 9.13
N GLU A 96 3.29 -20.93 8.99
CA GLU A 96 2.59 -19.92 8.21
C GLU A 96 1.40 -19.37 8.99
N VAL A 97 1.14 -18.08 8.83
CA VAL A 97 0.02 -17.37 9.43
C VAL A 97 -0.90 -16.86 8.32
N CYS A 98 -2.15 -17.31 8.33
CA CYS A 98 -3.16 -16.92 7.36
C CYS A 98 -4.15 -15.93 8.00
N GLY A 99 -4.81 -15.11 7.17
CA GLY A 99 -5.84 -14.16 7.59
C GLY A 99 -5.61 -12.76 7.06
N ARG A 100 -6.63 -11.92 7.08
CA ARG A 100 -6.57 -10.56 6.55
C ARG A 100 -5.57 -9.70 7.34
N GLY A 101 -4.61 -9.10 6.64
CA GLY A 101 -3.53 -8.31 7.23
C GLY A 101 -2.33 -9.15 7.67
N SER A 102 -2.35 -10.48 7.51
CA SER A 102 -1.18 -11.31 7.85
C SER A 102 0.04 -10.90 7.02
N CYS A 103 -0.16 -10.58 5.75
CA CYS A 103 0.85 -10.07 4.83
C CYS A 103 0.81 -8.55 4.71
N ASP A 104 -0.40 -7.96 4.56
CA ASP A 104 -0.63 -6.57 4.23
C ASP A 104 -1.61 -5.90 5.21
N ALA A 105 -1.16 -5.19 6.29
CA ALA A 105 0.25 -5.01 6.68
C ALA A 105 0.50 -5.26 8.18
N LYS A 106 -0.38 -6.03 8.89
CA LYS A 106 -0.17 -6.32 10.33
C LYS A 106 1.07 -7.17 10.59
N GLY A 107 1.45 -8.04 9.64
CA GLY A 107 2.73 -8.77 9.69
C GLY A 107 3.93 -7.82 9.71
N GLN A 108 3.85 -6.71 8.98
CA GLN A 108 4.87 -5.65 8.99
C GLN A 108 5.02 -5.04 10.39
N ILE A 109 3.87 -4.78 11.08
CA ILE A 109 3.86 -4.22 12.44
C ILE A 109 4.68 -5.10 13.38
N VAL A 110 4.44 -6.40 13.35
CA VAL A 110 5.13 -7.36 14.25
C VAL A 110 6.61 -7.47 13.93
N ALA A 111 6.97 -7.51 12.64
CA ALA A 111 8.37 -7.56 12.22
C ALA A 111 9.13 -6.28 12.62
N MET A 112 8.54 -5.10 12.41
CA MET A 112 9.11 -3.81 12.81
C MET A 112 9.21 -3.68 14.32
N TRP A 113 8.18 -4.08 15.07
CA TRP A 113 8.23 -4.08 16.52
C TRP A 113 9.34 -4.97 17.06
N SER A 114 9.52 -6.15 16.48
CA SER A 114 10.63 -7.06 16.83
C SER A 114 11.99 -6.39 16.56
N ALA A 115 12.14 -5.67 15.44
CA ALA A 115 13.36 -4.92 15.13
C ALA A 115 13.59 -3.78 16.15
N CYS A 116 12.56 -3.01 16.49
CA CYS A 116 12.64 -1.96 17.51
C CYS A 116 13.11 -2.52 18.87
N ARG A 117 12.58 -3.69 19.27
CA ARG A 117 13.02 -4.36 20.51
C ARG A 117 14.49 -4.79 20.48
N LYS A 118 14.97 -5.31 19.34
CA LYS A 118 16.38 -5.67 19.13
C LYS A 118 17.29 -4.45 19.24
N LEU A 119 16.92 -3.36 18.56
CA LEU A 119 17.66 -2.09 18.61
C LEU A 119 17.71 -1.51 20.03
N ALA A 120 16.58 -1.50 20.74
CA ALA A 120 16.53 -1.05 22.12
C ALA A 120 17.37 -1.91 23.08
N ALA A 121 17.40 -3.24 22.88
CA ALA A 121 18.24 -4.14 23.65
C ALA A 121 19.75 -3.89 23.42
N GLU A 122 20.12 -3.38 22.24
CA GLU A 122 21.49 -2.94 21.92
C GLU A 122 21.79 -1.51 22.41
N GLY A 123 20.84 -0.83 23.07
CA GLY A 123 20.98 0.53 23.57
C GLY A 123 20.77 1.64 22.54
N CYS A 124 20.28 1.30 21.35
CA CYS A 124 19.92 2.31 20.33
C CYS A 124 18.70 3.12 20.79
N CYS A 125 18.68 4.43 20.52
CA CYS A 125 17.62 5.34 20.95
C CYS A 125 17.29 6.44 19.95
N ASN A 126 17.67 6.31 18.68
CA ASN A 126 17.39 7.30 17.63
C ASN A 126 16.50 6.71 16.54
N PHE A 127 15.44 6.02 16.94
CA PHE A 127 14.48 5.43 15.99
C PHE A 127 13.03 5.73 16.38
N GLY A 128 12.13 5.55 15.43
CA GLY A 128 10.69 5.65 15.65
C GLY A 128 9.93 4.55 14.92
N MET A 129 8.68 4.37 15.32
CA MET A 129 7.72 3.50 14.65
C MET A 129 6.43 4.29 14.41
N LEU A 130 6.01 4.40 13.15
CA LEU A 130 4.83 5.13 12.70
C LEU A 130 3.84 4.13 12.13
N LEU A 131 2.65 4.06 12.74
CA LEU A 131 1.56 3.22 12.31
C LEU A 131 0.44 4.10 11.77
N LEU A 132 0.11 3.93 10.51
CA LEU A 132 -0.80 4.80 9.76
C LEU A 132 -2.18 4.16 9.59
N SER A 133 -3.21 4.98 9.46
CA SER A 133 -4.56 4.58 9.10
C SER A 133 -4.89 5.01 7.68
N GLY A 134 -5.75 4.23 6.97
CA GLY A 134 -6.34 4.61 5.70
C GLY A 134 -5.36 4.63 4.52
N GLU A 135 -4.36 3.76 4.50
CA GLU A 135 -3.47 3.56 3.36
C GLU A 135 -4.24 3.05 2.15
N GLU A 136 -5.03 1.99 2.36
CA GLU A 136 -5.75 1.21 1.35
C GLU A 136 -6.80 2.01 0.54
N THR A 137 -7.20 3.17 1.05
CA THR A 137 -8.23 4.02 0.42
C THR A 137 -7.77 5.44 0.10
N GLY A 138 -6.47 5.70 0.18
CA GLY A 138 -5.94 7.00 -0.26
C GLY A 138 -4.94 7.67 0.66
N SER A 139 -4.22 6.90 1.48
CA SER A 139 -3.10 7.39 2.31
C SER A 139 -3.49 8.53 3.26
N TRP A 140 -4.67 8.42 3.88
CA TRP A 140 -5.21 9.49 4.74
C TRP A 140 -4.31 9.76 5.94
N GLY A 141 -3.80 8.69 6.58
CA GLY A 141 -2.87 8.76 7.70
C GLY A 141 -1.57 9.43 7.33
N ALA A 142 -0.97 9.06 6.20
CA ALA A 142 0.27 9.66 5.72
C ALA A 142 0.10 11.17 5.42
N LYS A 143 -1.00 11.53 4.76
CA LYS A 143 -1.35 12.93 4.48
C LYS A 143 -1.60 13.74 5.76
N ALA A 144 -2.22 13.14 6.78
CA ALA A 144 -2.40 13.77 8.08
C ALA A 144 -1.06 13.92 8.82
N PHE A 145 -0.22 12.89 8.80
CA PHE A 145 1.10 12.94 9.45
C PHE A 145 2.02 14.00 8.83
N ALA A 146 2.02 14.15 7.52
CA ALA A 146 2.80 15.18 6.82
C ALA A 146 2.49 16.60 7.32
N LYS A 147 1.24 16.88 7.71
CA LYS A 147 0.82 18.19 8.25
C LYS A 147 1.40 18.49 9.63
N THR A 148 1.95 17.51 10.34
CA THR A 148 2.59 17.71 11.66
C THR A 148 3.91 18.47 11.59
N GLY A 149 4.51 18.56 10.39
CA GLY A 149 5.83 19.13 10.18
C GLY A 149 6.98 18.27 10.74
N PHE A 150 6.71 17.03 11.16
CA PHE A 150 7.76 16.13 11.61
C PHE A 150 8.71 15.78 10.45
N SER A 151 10.01 15.73 10.75
CA SER A 151 11.03 15.35 9.78
C SER A 151 12.08 14.42 10.38
N ALA A 152 12.57 13.51 9.55
CA ALA A 152 13.70 12.65 9.87
C ALA A 152 14.48 12.31 8.59
N PRO A 153 15.79 11.96 8.68
CA PRO A 153 16.60 11.61 7.53
C PRO A 153 16.06 10.42 6.74
N PHE A 154 15.62 9.36 7.44
CA PHE A 154 15.30 8.08 6.83
C PHE A 154 13.93 7.56 7.23
N LEU A 155 13.23 6.98 6.26
CA LEU A 155 11.97 6.27 6.44
C LEU A 155 12.08 4.87 5.84
N ILE A 156 11.73 3.84 6.60
CA ILE A 156 11.61 2.47 6.11
C ILE A 156 10.13 2.10 6.17
N ILE A 157 9.52 1.89 5.00
CA ILE A 157 8.10 1.55 4.86
C ILE A 157 7.98 0.05 4.67
N GLY A 158 7.18 -0.59 5.51
CA GLY A 158 6.88 -2.02 5.46
C GLY A 158 5.76 -2.32 4.49
N GLU A 159 6.10 -3.04 3.43
CA GLU A 159 5.21 -3.50 2.38
C GLU A 159 5.62 -4.92 1.94
N PRO A 160 4.71 -5.72 1.33
CA PRO A 160 5.00 -7.10 0.95
C PRO A 160 5.93 -7.20 -0.28
N THR A 161 7.24 -7.07 -0.05
CA THR A 161 8.28 -7.01 -1.09
C THR A 161 9.22 -8.25 -1.10
N GLU A 162 8.84 -9.34 -0.46
CA GLU A 162 9.68 -10.55 -0.34
C GLU A 162 11.03 -10.26 0.35
N ASN A 163 11.05 -9.33 1.30
CA ASN A 163 12.26 -8.86 2.00
C ASN A 163 13.33 -8.24 1.06
N LYS A 164 12.92 -7.71 -0.08
CA LYS A 164 13.79 -6.94 -0.98
C LYS A 164 13.46 -5.47 -0.88
N MET A 165 14.44 -4.58 -1.06
CA MET A 165 14.16 -3.17 -1.20
C MET A 165 13.47 -2.88 -2.52
N ALA A 166 12.37 -2.11 -2.51
CA ALA A 166 11.79 -1.62 -3.74
C ALA A 166 12.74 -0.57 -4.37
N SER A 167 13.29 -0.86 -5.55
CA SER A 167 14.10 0.09 -6.29
C SER A 167 13.27 1.21 -6.91
N ALA A 168 12.00 0.90 -7.16
CA ALA A 168 11.04 1.83 -7.74
C ALA A 168 9.61 1.28 -7.65
N SER A 169 8.58 2.15 -7.74
CA SER A 169 7.16 1.78 -7.81
C SER A 169 6.49 2.37 -9.04
N LYS A 170 5.51 1.64 -9.59
CA LYS A 170 4.60 2.20 -10.60
C LYS A 170 3.74 3.28 -9.96
N GLY A 171 3.40 4.27 -10.77
CA GLY A 171 2.39 5.26 -10.43
C GLY A 171 0.98 4.74 -10.62
N THR A 172 0.03 5.57 -10.23
CA THR A 172 -1.39 5.31 -10.36
C THR A 172 -2.07 6.47 -11.08
N LYS A 173 -3.04 6.17 -11.95
CA LYS A 173 -3.94 7.18 -12.54
C LYS A 173 -5.33 6.60 -12.65
N SER A 174 -6.31 7.40 -12.23
CA SER A 174 -7.72 7.03 -12.28
C SER A 174 -8.49 8.06 -13.09
N PHE A 175 -9.40 7.58 -13.92
CA PHE A 175 -10.27 8.43 -14.73
C PHE A 175 -11.71 7.90 -14.68
N ASP A 176 -12.67 8.79 -14.43
CA ASP A 176 -14.08 8.53 -14.68
C ASP A 176 -14.40 8.93 -16.12
N LEU A 177 -15.06 8.04 -16.84
CA LEU A 177 -15.47 8.21 -18.23
C LEU A 177 -16.99 8.14 -18.30
N HIS A 178 -17.57 9.08 -19.03
CA HIS A 178 -18.98 9.08 -19.37
C HIS A 178 -19.15 9.10 -20.88
N PHE A 179 -19.87 8.12 -21.41
CA PHE A 179 -20.22 8.01 -22.83
C PHE A 179 -21.68 8.38 -23.00
N SER A 180 -21.95 9.32 -23.92
CA SER A 180 -23.29 9.84 -24.22
C SER A 180 -23.80 9.25 -25.54
N GLY A 181 -24.76 8.34 -25.45
CA GLY A 181 -25.45 7.77 -26.60
C GLY A 181 -26.71 8.55 -26.98
N GLU A 182 -27.48 7.97 -27.90
CA GLU A 182 -28.79 8.43 -28.32
C GLU A 182 -29.74 7.23 -28.41
N ALA A 183 -30.72 7.19 -27.49
CA ALA A 183 -31.64 6.06 -27.41
C ALA A 183 -32.48 5.88 -28.65
N PHE A 184 -32.51 4.66 -29.16
CA PHE A 184 -33.41 4.27 -30.26
C PHE A 184 -33.77 2.78 -30.15
N HIS A 185 -34.73 2.33 -30.95
CA HIS A 185 -35.08 0.92 -31.00
C HIS A 185 -33.92 0.07 -31.51
N SER A 186 -33.51 -0.95 -30.78
CA SER A 186 -32.32 -1.77 -31.07
C SER A 186 -32.32 -2.48 -32.42
N GLY A 187 -33.50 -2.64 -33.05
CA GLY A 187 -33.63 -3.19 -34.39
C GLY A 187 -33.32 -2.20 -35.53
N TYR A 188 -33.07 -0.94 -35.20
CA TYR A 188 -32.78 0.14 -36.16
C TYR A 188 -31.61 1.01 -35.62
N PRO A 189 -30.42 0.42 -35.48
CA PRO A 189 -29.28 1.09 -34.85
C PRO A 189 -28.80 2.32 -35.63
N GLU A 190 -29.09 2.42 -36.90
CA GLU A 190 -28.73 3.56 -37.78
C GLU A 190 -29.42 4.88 -37.40
N TYR A 191 -30.46 4.85 -36.55
CA TYR A 191 -31.19 6.05 -36.10
C TYR A 191 -30.86 6.50 -34.69
N GLY A 192 -29.87 5.84 -34.03
CA GLY A 192 -29.42 6.20 -32.69
C GLY A 192 -27.92 6.00 -32.53
N VAL A 193 -27.43 6.13 -31.27
CA VAL A 193 -26.03 5.87 -30.95
C VAL A 193 -25.99 5.12 -29.62
N SER A 194 -25.38 3.95 -29.62
CA SER A 194 -25.19 3.18 -28.38
C SER A 194 -23.96 3.66 -27.61
N ALA A 195 -24.13 4.11 -26.36
CA ALA A 195 -23.03 4.42 -25.46
C ALA A 195 -22.17 3.19 -25.17
N VAL A 196 -22.74 1.98 -25.24
CA VAL A 196 -21.99 0.73 -25.07
C VAL A 196 -21.05 0.50 -26.25
N GLU A 197 -21.51 0.74 -27.50
CA GLU A 197 -20.63 0.63 -28.68
C GLU A 197 -19.49 1.66 -28.63
N LEU A 198 -19.77 2.91 -28.22
CA LEU A 198 -18.73 3.94 -28.04
C LEU A 198 -17.67 3.50 -26.99
N PHE A 199 -18.10 2.82 -25.93
CA PHE A 199 -17.17 2.25 -24.95
C PHE A 199 -16.36 1.09 -25.54
N VAL A 200 -16.97 0.22 -26.35
CA VAL A 200 -16.25 -0.88 -27.03
C VAL A 200 -15.19 -0.31 -27.96
N ASP A 201 -15.54 0.66 -28.81
CA ASP A 201 -14.59 1.35 -29.71
C ASP A 201 -13.43 1.97 -28.92
N PHE A 202 -13.72 2.66 -27.83
CA PHE A 202 -12.68 3.20 -26.93
C PHE A 202 -11.76 2.11 -26.37
N MET A 203 -12.32 0.96 -25.99
CA MET A 203 -11.52 -0.15 -25.45
C MET A 203 -10.68 -0.83 -26.54
N GLU A 204 -11.15 -0.86 -27.79
CA GLU A 204 -10.35 -1.31 -28.93
C GLU A 204 -9.18 -0.37 -29.18
N ASP A 205 -9.41 0.94 -29.20
CA ASP A 205 -8.37 1.96 -29.32
C ASP A 205 -7.32 1.84 -28.21
N LEU A 206 -7.78 1.65 -26.95
CA LEU A 206 -6.87 1.48 -25.79
C LEU A 206 -6.02 0.21 -25.91
N ARG A 207 -6.60 -0.89 -26.40
CA ARG A 207 -5.88 -2.15 -26.62
C ARG A 207 -4.86 -2.07 -27.75
N ALA A 208 -5.18 -1.29 -28.79
CA ALA A 208 -4.30 -1.05 -29.92
C ALA A 208 -3.20 -0.01 -29.62
N LEU A 209 -3.33 0.72 -28.50
CA LEU A 209 -2.40 1.78 -28.16
C LEU A 209 -1.00 1.23 -27.84
N GLU A 210 0.01 1.70 -28.56
CA GLU A 210 1.41 1.42 -28.29
C GLU A 210 1.90 2.29 -27.11
N ILE A 211 1.71 1.77 -25.90
CA ILE A 211 2.12 2.45 -24.67
C ILE A 211 3.64 2.24 -24.49
N PRO A 212 4.41 3.32 -24.26
CA PRO A 212 5.85 3.21 -24.03
C PRO A 212 6.16 2.25 -22.87
N GLU A 213 7.07 1.30 -23.11
CA GLU A 213 7.57 0.41 -22.07
C GLU A 213 8.73 1.08 -21.31
N ASP A 214 8.83 0.75 -20.04
CA ASP A 214 9.91 1.23 -19.19
C ASP A 214 10.92 0.11 -18.96
N GLU A 215 12.20 0.43 -19.04
CA GLU A 215 13.27 -0.57 -18.91
C GLU A 215 13.28 -1.26 -17.54
N ALA A 216 12.93 -0.53 -16.48
CA ALA A 216 12.91 -1.08 -15.11
C ALA A 216 11.55 -1.73 -14.75
N PHE A 217 10.43 -1.19 -15.25
CA PHE A 217 9.06 -1.58 -14.86
C PHE A 217 8.30 -2.39 -15.92
N GLY A 218 8.86 -2.48 -17.13
CA GLY A 218 8.15 -3.10 -18.24
C GLY A 218 6.93 -2.30 -18.67
N LYS A 219 5.78 -2.98 -18.76
CA LYS A 219 4.54 -2.41 -19.30
C LYS A 219 3.70 -1.67 -18.26
N THR A 220 3.08 -0.57 -18.65
CA THR A 220 1.91 -0.01 -17.97
C THR A 220 0.75 -1.00 -18.05
N THR A 221 0.02 -1.16 -16.97
CA THR A 221 -1.18 -2.02 -16.92
C THR A 221 -2.40 -1.18 -16.56
N TRP A 222 -3.60 -1.69 -16.90
CA TRP A 222 -4.85 -1.01 -16.61
C TRP A 222 -5.98 -2.00 -16.27
N ASN A 223 -7.00 -1.50 -15.60
CA ASN A 223 -8.21 -2.24 -15.23
C ASN A 223 -9.43 -1.33 -15.32
N VAL A 224 -10.57 -1.88 -15.72
CA VAL A 224 -11.89 -1.23 -15.62
C VAL A 224 -12.53 -1.71 -14.32
N GLY A 225 -12.55 -0.84 -13.32
CA GLY A 225 -13.05 -1.17 -11.96
C GLY A 225 -14.52 -0.89 -11.74
N LEU A 226 -15.13 -0.03 -12.56
CA LEU A 226 -16.56 0.29 -12.58
C LEU A 226 -17.01 0.27 -14.03
N LEU A 227 -18.15 -0.34 -14.30
CA LEU A 227 -18.80 -0.30 -15.62
C LEU A 227 -20.30 -0.37 -15.40
N ARG A 228 -21.02 0.65 -15.85
CA ARG A 228 -22.47 0.74 -15.65
C ARG A 228 -23.19 1.33 -16.85
N SER A 229 -24.17 0.62 -17.34
CA SER A 229 -25.12 1.07 -18.37
C SER A 229 -26.47 0.40 -18.11
N ASP A 230 -27.39 1.17 -17.52
CA ASP A 230 -28.71 0.68 -17.11
C ASP A 230 -29.76 1.07 -18.19
N ASN A 231 -30.09 0.16 -19.10
CA ASN A 231 -31.14 0.36 -20.11
C ASN A 231 -31.82 -0.97 -20.48
N PRO A 232 -33.06 -0.93 -20.96
CA PRO A 232 -33.72 -2.12 -21.49
C PRO A 232 -32.97 -2.70 -22.72
N GLN A 233 -32.99 -4.02 -22.85
CA GLN A 233 -32.25 -4.75 -23.91
C GLN A 233 -32.65 -4.40 -25.35
N ASN A 234 -33.86 -3.85 -25.56
CA ASN A 234 -34.40 -3.49 -26.87
C ASN A 234 -34.24 -2.01 -27.23
N ILE A 235 -33.44 -1.26 -26.44
CA ILE A 235 -33.15 0.16 -26.65
C ILE A 235 -31.62 0.34 -26.71
N LEU A 236 -31.13 1.12 -27.68
CA LEU A 236 -29.70 1.53 -27.67
C LEU A 236 -29.38 2.30 -26.39
N SER A 237 -28.27 2.00 -25.77
CA SER A 237 -27.89 2.62 -24.52
C SER A 237 -27.65 4.12 -24.65
N PRO A 238 -28.41 4.97 -23.93
CA PRO A 238 -28.20 6.41 -23.97
C PRO A 238 -27.00 6.88 -23.14
N SER A 239 -26.50 6.05 -22.22
CA SER A 239 -25.37 6.42 -21.39
C SER A 239 -24.61 5.22 -20.86
N LEU A 240 -23.30 5.39 -20.67
CA LEU A 240 -22.46 4.44 -20.00
C LEU A 240 -21.43 5.20 -19.14
N ASP A 241 -21.29 4.78 -17.89
CA ASP A 241 -20.26 5.25 -16.98
C ASP A 241 -19.23 4.14 -16.73
N CYS A 242 -17.95 4.49 -16.77
CA CYS A 242 -16.91 3.57 -16.34
C CYS A 242 -15.79 4.29 -15.61
N ARG A 243 -15.08 3.54 -14.77
CA ARG A 243 -13.83 3.99 -14.14
C ARG A 243 -12.69 3.13 -14.64
N ILE A 244 -11.66 3.76 -15.18
CA ILE A 244 -10.45 3.09 -15.60
C ILE A 244 -9.28 3.50 -14.70
N TYR A 245 -8.47 2.52 -14.34
CA TYR A 245 -7.34 2.67 -13.43
C TYR A 245 -6.08 2.13 -14.08
N PHE A 246 -5.02 2.95 -14.10
CA PHE A 246 -3.73 2.59 -14.68
C PHE A 246 -2.67 2.44 -13.57
N ARG A 247 -1.79 1.47 -13.75
CA ARG A 247 -0.50 1.37 -13.06
C ARG A 247 0.56 1.83 -14.05
N THR A 248 0.94 3.10 -13.96
CA THR A 248 1.81 3.76 -14.94
C THR A 248 3.28 3.55 -14.63
N THR A 249 4.09 3.48 -15.69
CA THR A 249 5.55 3.55 -15.60
C THR A 249 6.02 4.98 -15.86
N LYS A 250 7.28 5.29 -15.53
CA LYS A 250 7.82 6.63 -15.78
C LYS A 250 7.77 7.02 -17.25
N ALA A 251 8.03 6.05 -18.14
CA ALA A 251 7.98 6.27 -19.59
C ALA A 251 6.54 6.57 -20.10
N ALA A 252 5.53 5.99 -19.47
CA ALA A 252 4.15 6.07 -19.93
C ALA A 252 3.27 7.08 -19.16
N ASP A 253 3.73 7.63 -18.03
CA ASP A 253 2.88 8.39 -17.12
C ASP A 253 2.26 9.64 -17.76
N ALA A 254 3.07 10.48 -18.40
CA ALA A 254 2.59 11.65 -19.13
C ALA A 254 1.80 11.26 -20.39
N PHE A 255 2.27 10.23 -21.12
CA PHE A 255 1.63 9.71 -22.32
C PHE A 255 0.19 9.26 -22.04
N ILE A 256 -0.05 8.50 -20.97
CA ILE A 256 -1.40 8.06 -20.60
C ILE A 256 -2.28 9.26 -20.23
N SER A 257 -1.77 10.22 -19.48
CA SER A 257 -2.54 11.43 -19.14
C SER A 257 -2.97 12.19 -20.40
N GLU A 258 -2.05 12.40 -21.33
CA GLU A 258 -2.32 13.10 -22.57
C GLU A 258 -3.32 12.33 -23.45
N TRP A 259 -3.11 11.01 -23.62
CA TRP A 259 -3.99 10.18 -24.42
C TRP A 259 -5.42 10.13 -23.86
N MET A 260 -5.57 9.96 -22.55
CA MET A 260 -6.87 9.89 -21.88
C MET A 260 -7.66 11.20 -21.99
N THR A 261 -6.99 12.34 -21.87
CA THR A 261 -7.64 13.66 -21.86
C THR A 261 -7.85 14.26 -23.27
N ARG A 262 -7.45 13.58 -24.33
CA ARG A 262 -7.76 14.01 -25.71
C ARG A 262 -9.27 14.10 -25.90
N PRO A 263 -9.78 15.21 -26.49
CA PRO A 263 -11.20 15.33 -26.80
C PRO A 263 -11.68 14.20 -27.72
N ARG A 264 -12.79 13.56 -27.35
CA ARG A 264 -13.47 12.56 -28.17
C ARG A 264 -14.96 12.92 -28.22
N GLU A 265 -15.57 12.72 -29.40
CA GLU A 265 -17.00 12.95 -29.55
C GLU A 265 -17.77 12.03 -28.60
N ARG A 266 -18.82 12.56 -27.97
CA ARG A 266 -19.72 11.84 -27.06
C ARG A 266 -19.05 11.16 -25.85
N MET A 267 -17.80 11.52 -25.54
CA MET A 267 -17.05 11.01 -24.39
C MET A 267 -16.57 12.15 -23.50
N GLN A 268 -16.88 12.09 -22.22
CA GLN A 268 -16.40 13.00 -21.21
C GLN A 268 -15.42 12.27 -20.27
N VAL A 269 -14.29 12.88 -19.99
CA VAL A 269 -13.23 12.32 -19.12
C VAL A 269 -13.02 13.22 -17.93
N THR A 270 -13.10 12.65 -16.72
CA THR A 270 -12.81 13.34 -15.48
C THR A 270 -11.64 12.66 -14.78
N PRO A 271 -10.44 13.30 -14.76
CA PRO A 271 -9.31 12.78 -14.00
C PRO A 271 -9.63 12.78 -12.49
N ARG A 272 -9.29 11.68 -11.81
CA ARG A 272 -9.46 11.53 -10.36
C ARG A 272 -8.15 11.66 -9.57
N GLY A 273 -7.05 11.88 -10.27
CA GLY A 273 -5.72 11.93 -9.65
C GLY A 273 -5.03 10.56 -9.61
N GLY A 274 -3.99 10.49 -8.79
CA GLY A 274 -3.11 9.35 -8.59
C GLY A 274 -1.69 9.83 -8.30
N ASP A 275 -0.81 8.89 -7.98
CA ASP A 275 0.57 9.16 -7.66
C ASP A 275 1.49 8.92 -8.86
N ALA A 276 2.53 9.73 -8.98
CA ALA A 276 3.54 9.55 -10.02
C ALA A 276 4.41 8.31 -9.73
N PRO A 277 4.93 7.63 -10.76
CA PRO A 277 5.95 6.60 -10.58
C PRO A 277 7.16 7.16 -9.84
N ALA A 278 7.68 6.41 -8.88
CA ALA A 278 8.78 6.86 -8.02
C ALA A 278 9.97 5.90 -8.03
N ARG A 279 11.17 6.43 -7.81
CA ARG A 279 12.37 5.66 -7.47
C ARG A 279 12.66 5.83 -5.99
N TYR A 280 13.15 4.77 -5.36
CA TYR A 280 13.49 4.75 -3.95
C TYR A 280 14.98 4.50 -3.75
N VAL A 281 15.45 4.84 -2.56
CA VAL A 281 16.84 4.56 -2.17
C VAL A 281 17.02 3.06 -1.99
N THR A 282 18.10 2.56 -2.56
CA THR A 282 18.59 1.20 -2.32
C THR A 282 20.01 1.28 -1.77
N LEU A 283 20.39 0.32 -0.95
CA LEU A 283 21.70 0.25 -0.35
C LEU A 283 22.47 -0.95 -0.90
N ASP A 284 23.77 -0.78 -1.09
CA ASP A 284 24.65 -1.85 -1.52
C ASP A 284 24.68 -3.00 -0.50
N GLY A 285 24.68 -4.23 -0.98
CA GLY A 285 24.64 -5.41 -0.13
C GLY A 285 23.24 -5.86 0.30
N PHE A 286 22.18 -5.18 -0.20
CA PHE A 286 20.79 -5.58 -0.02
C PHE A 286 20.13 -5.86 -1.37
N ASP A 287 19.33 -6.91 -1.42
CA ASP A 287 18.56 -7.25 -2.61
C ASP A 287 17.51 -6.18 -2.91
N SER A 288 17.31 -5.87 -4.18
CA SER A 288 16.31 -4.91 -4.62
C SER A 288 15.59 -5.34 -5.89
N ALA A 289 14.33 -4.89 -6.06
CA ALA A 289 13.52 -5.13 -7.25
C ALA A 289 12.47 -4.02 -7.41
N PRO A 290 12.01 -3.71 -8.62
CA PRO A 290 10.87 -2.82 -8.81
C PRO A 290 9.57 -3.47 -8.37
N VAL A 291 8.62 -2.65 -7.88
CA VAL A 291 7.28 -3.09 -7.49
C VAL A 291 6.20 -2.43 -8.35
N SER A 292 5.06 -3.11 -8.52
CA SER A 292 3.96 -2.60 -9.36
C SER A 292 2.81 -2.00 -8.55
N PHE A 293 2.99 -1.78 -7.25
CA PHE A 293 1.99 -1.20 -6.35
C PHE A 293 2.47 0.13 -5.77
N GLY A 294 1.54 0.90 -5.20
CA GLY A 294 1.80 2.14 -4.47
C GLY A 294 2.02 1.88 -2.98
N SER A 295 2.32 2.94 -2.24
CA SER A 295 2.45 2.95 -0.79
C SER A 295 2.26 4.37 -0.26
N ASP A 296 2.33 4.56 1.04
CA ASP A 296 2.31 5.88 1.69
C ASP A 296 3.52 6.78 1.38
N ALA A 297 4.55 6.25 0.73
CA ALA A 297 5.81 6.95 0.47
C ALA A 297 5.67 8.34 -0.19
N PRO A 298 4.83 8.56 -1.23
CA PRO A 298 4.68 9.88 -1.86
C PRO A 298 4.16 10.96 -0.90
N HIS A 299 3.34 10.56 0.07
CA HIS A 299 2.64 11.47 0.97
C HIS A 299 3.42 11.82 2.25
N LEU A 300 4.46 11.06 2.57
CA LEU A 300 5.34 11.28 3.75
C LEU A 300 6.51 12.22 3.38
N THR A 301 6.20 13.48 3.14
CA THR A 301 7.14 14.48 2.60
C THR A 301 8.22 14.96 3.58
N GLY A 302 8.05 14.73 4.89
CA GLY A 302 9.01 15.14 5.92
C GLY A 302 10.26 14.25 6.03
N PHE A 303 10.40 13.24 5.19
CA PHE A 303 11.53 12.30 5.24
C PHE A 303 12.47 12.48 4.05
N GLY A 304 13.78 12.53 4.33
CA GLY A 304 14.82 12.75 3.32
C GLY A 304 14.94 11.59 2.34
N HIS A 305 15.14 10.38 2.86
CA HIS A 305 15.29 9.16 2.06
C HIS A 305 14.26 8.12 2.47
N LYS A 306 13.64 7.47 1.48
CA LYS A 306 12.60 6.47 1.69
C LYS A 306 13.04 5.14 1.12
N ILE A 307 12.91 4.09 1.93
CA ILE A 307 13.16 2.70 1.60
C ILE A 307 11.84 1.97 1.79
N ILE A 308 11.45 1.16 0.82
CA ILE A 308 10.28 0.28 0.95
C ILE A 308 10.78 -1.15 0.95
N CYS A 309 10.50 -1.90 2.00
CA CYS A 309 10.80 -3.33 2.08
C CYS A 309 10.02 -3.99 3.21
N GLY A 310 9.76 -5.27 3.08
CA GLY A 310 9.16 -6.05 4.15
C GLY A 310 8.84 -7.48 3.77
N PRO A 311 8.34 -8.26 4.75
CA PRO A 311 8.03 -9.68 4.59
C PRO A 311 6.80 -9.90 3.73
N GLY A 312 6.65 -11.13 3.26
CA GLY A 312 5.52 -11.57 2.47
C GLY A 312 5.59 -11.15 1.01
N THR A 313 4.58 -11.50 0.25
CA THR A 313 4.51 -11.22 -1.19
C THR A 313 3.17 -10.60 -1.57
N ILE A 314 3.22 -9.60 -2.45
CA ILE A 314 2.02 -8.96 -3.00
C ILE A 314 1.07 -9.95 -3.71
N ARG A 315 1.55 -11.16 -4.06
CA ARG A 315 0.76 -12.16 -4.77
C ARG A 315 -0.38 -12.75 -3.94
N VAL A 316 -0.29 -12.66 -2.60
CA VAL A 316 -1.32 -13.13 -1.67
C VAL A 316 -2.08 -11.97 -1.00
N ALA A 317 -1.54 -10.75 -1.02
CA ALA A 317 -2.21 -9.56 -0.50
C ALA A 317 -3.58 -9.35 -1.17
N HIS A 318 -4.57 -8.90 -0.40
CA HIS A 318 -5.95 -8.66 -0.82
C HIS A 318 -6.75 -9.92 -1.25
N ARG A 319 -6.16 -11.10 -1.16
CA ARG A 319 -6.82 -12.37 -1.52
C ARG A 319 -7.51 -13.00 -0.30
N PRO A 320 -8.48 -13.93 -0.54
CA PRO A 320 -9.11 -14.69 0.55
C PRO A 320 -8.14 -15.63 1.29
N ASP A 321 -7.07 -16.03 0.64
CA ASP A 321 -6.01 -16.92 1.12
C ASP A 321 -4.73 -16.15 1.49
N GLU A 322 -4.88 -14.91 1.93
CA GLU A 322 -3.76 -14.08 2.39
C GLU A 322 -3.00 -14.75 3.52
N SER A 323 -1.67 -14.80 3.39
CA SER A 323 -0.79 -15.48 4.35
C SER A 323 0.63 -14.92 4.35
N VAL A 324 1.39 -15.22 5.40
CA VAL A 324 2.81 -14.92 5.51
C VAL A 324 3.54 -16.02 6.25
N LEU A 325 4.75 -16.35 5.80
CA LEU A 325 5.63 -17.30 6.51
C LEU A 325 6.24 -16.62 7.75
N VAL A 326 6.26 -17.30 8.88
CA VAL A 326 6.90 -16.81 10.11
C VAL A 326 8.39 -16.53 9.88
N ALA A 327 9.06 -17.38 9.10
CA ALA A 327 10.45 -17.17 8.72
C ALA A 327 10.70 -15.87 7.94
N ASP A 328 9.73 -15.43 7.12
CA ASP A 328 9.83 -14.16 6.39
C ASP A 328 9.72 -12.96 7.35
N LEU A 329 8.85 -13.05 8.36
CA LEU A 329 8.73 -12.02 9.42
C LEU A 329 10.03 -11.91 10.24
N GLU A 330 10.64 -13.04 10.60
CA GLU A 330 11.91 -13.06 11.32
C GLU A 330 13.05 -12.46 10.50
N LYS A 331 13.14 -12.86 9.22
CA LYS A 331 14.09 -12.32 8.26
C LYS A 331 13.92 -10.80 8.10
N ALA A 332 12.67 -10.32 8.01
CA ALA A 332 12.36 -8.89 7.94
C ALA A 332 12.83 -8.14 9.19
N SER A 333 12.57 -8.69 10.37
CA SER A 333 13.04 -8.09 11.63
C SER A 333 14.55 -7.91 11.65
N ASP A 334 15.32 -8.90 11.19
CA ASP A 334 16.78 -8.82 11.09
C ASP A 334 17.22 -7.83 10.00
N LEU A 335 16.50 -7.80 8.87
CA LEU A 335 16.73 -6.86 7.78
C LEU A 335 16.55 -5.41 8.25
N TYR A 336 15.50 -5.10 8.98
CA TYR A 336 15.25 -3.75 9.52
C TYR A 336 16.34 -3.30 10.48
N VAL A 337 16.86 -4.19 11.33
CA VAL A 337 18.02 -3.90 12.18
C VAL A 337 19.28 -3.61 11.35
N LYS A 338 19.55 -4.39 10.31
CA LYS A 338 20.68 -4.18 9.40
C LYS A 338 20.54 -2.86 8.65
N LEU A 339 19.35 -2.54 8.12
CA LEU A 339 19.07 -1.27 7.44
C LEU A 339 19.27 -0.08 8.39
N TYR A 340 18.74 -0.15 9.62
CA TYR A 340 18.97 0.89 10.61
C TYR A 340 20.48 1.15 10.83
N LYS A 341 21.26 0.10 11.06
CA LYS A 341 22.71 0.19 11.29
C LYS A 341 23.46 0.76 10.06
N ALA A 342 23.08 0.33 8.87
CA ALA A 342 23.67 0.84 7.61
C ALA A 342 23.38 2.34 7.41
N LEU A 343 22.15 2.79 7.74
CA LEU A 343 21.74 4.17 7.59
C LEU A 343 22.34 5.11 8.66
N THR A 344 22.51 4.63 9.89
CA THR A 344 23.05 5.44 10.99
C THR A 344 24.56 5.33 11.15
N GLY A 345 25.17 4.23 10.71
CA GLY A 345 26.62 3.98 10.81
C GLY A 345 27.43 4.55 9.63
N ASN A 346 26.83 4.70 8.47
CA ASN A 346 27.42 5.40 7.35
C ASN A 346 27.00 6.87 7.43
N ASN A 347 27.97 7.76 7.67
CA ASN A 347 27.83 9.14 7.21
C ASN A 347 27.62 9.07 5.68
N LEU A 348 26.37 8.99 5.22
CA LEU A 348 26.00 9.30 3.85
C LEU A 348 26.22 10.81 3.69
N SER A 349 27.50 11.20 3.69
CA SER A 349 27.96 12.50 3.31
C SER A 349 27.71 12.62 1.82
N HIS A 350 26.63 13.36 1.49
CA HIS A 350 26.43 14.07 0.23
C HIS A 350 26.63 13.26 -1.06
N GLN A 351 25.56 12.65 -1.56
CA GLN A 351 25.33 12.53 -3.01
C GLN A 351 24.02 13.21 -3.40
#